data_1a81065565b73a50d90db1edfed5da34
#
_entry.id   1a81065565b73a50d90db1edfed5da34
#
_cell.length_a   1.000
_cell.length_b   1.000
_cell.length_c   1.000
_cell.angle_alpha   90.00
_cell.angle_beta   90.00
_cell.angle_gamma   90.00
#
_symmetry.space_group_name_H-M   'P 1'
#
loop_
_entity.id
_entity.type
_entity.pdbx_description
1 polymer ?
#
loop_
_entity_poly.entity_id
_entity_poly.type
_entity_poly.pdbx_seq_one_letter_code
_entity_poly.pdbx_strand_id
1 'polypeptide(L)'
;KLVKVTTESGRVVTATQSKSFLVWDGSKFAATEGSKVKVGDLLPTTCELPRPELITTHFDVSKVLSKREHLYTTDVKKALALRELTRKANPKRSRIPNTWWSEGQGKVFVLPYNRADTFLGKRKAFMESCEPGLVMPKNQAMVSSIPELLPLTEDFGYVVGAYLADGWSAGKPRDKPTFLGFSKNDPKIRERVRSYFASFGVTSHLVTSQGKNVRKGESNDLKIHSALFARIFLAICGTGSSEKRVPEFAYTAPVEFQRGLLD
;
A
#
# COMPACT_ATOMS: atom_id res chain seq x y z
N LYS A 1 -14.76 29.79 -5.37
CA LYS A 1 -15.50 29.58 -6.62
C LYS A 1 -14.93 28.38 -7.36
N LEU A 2 -15.78 27.70 -8.14
CA LEU A 2 -15.38 26.56 -8.96
C LEU A 2 -15.33 26.99 -10.43
N VAL A 3 -14.42 26.36 -11.17
CA VAL A 3 -14.31 26.46 -12.63
C VAL A 3 -14.54 25.06 -13.19
N LYS A 4 -15.43 24.96 -14.16
CA LYS A 4 -15.67 23.76 -14.94
C LYS A 4 -14.99 23.94 -16.29
N VAL A 5 -14.01 23.10 -16.60
CA VAL A 5 -13.32 23.06 -17.89
C VAL A 5 -13.85 21.85 -18.66
N THR A 6 -14.34 22.08 -19.86
CA THR A 6 -14.76 21.02 -20.78
C THR A 6 -13.86 21.09 -22.01
N THR A 7 -13.21 20.00 -22.35
CA THR A 7 -12.37 19.91 -23.55
C THR A 7 -13.22 19.56 -24.78
N GLU A 8 -12.70 19.80 -25.97
CA GLU A 8 -13.34 19.41 -27.24
C GLU A 8 -13.59 17.90 -27.33
N SER A 9 -12.70 17.10 -26.71
CA SER A 9 -12.86 15.63 -26.62
C SER A 9 -13.93 15.18 -25.60
N GLY A 10 -14.66 16.12 -24.98
CA GLY A 10 -15.74 15.82 -24.01
C GLY A 10 -15.26 15.52 -22.59
N ARG A 11 -13.97 15.61 -22.28
CA ARG A 11 -13.47 15.45 -20.91
C ARG A 11 -13.83 16.67 -20.09
N VAL A 12 -14.28 16.41 -18.84
CA VAL A 12 -14.74 17.47 -17.92
C VAL A 12 -13.94 17.41 -16.63
N VAL A 13 -13.42 18.56 -16.23
CA VAL A 13 -12.78 18.74 -14.92
C VAL A 13 -13.43 19.92 -14.20
N THR A 14 -13.84 19.72 -12.96
CA THR A 14 -14.30 20.80 -12.09
C THR A 14 -13.30 21.00 -10.96
N ALA A 15 -12.73 22.18 -10.86
CA ALA A 15 -11.71 22.49 -9.87
C ALA A 15 -11.95 23.90 -9.27
N THR A 16 -11.23 24.22 -8.17
CA THR A 16 -11.25 25.59 -7.63
C THR A 16 -10.53 26.54 -8.57
N GLN A 17 -10.89 27.81 -8.53
CA GLN A 17 -10.26 28.86 -9.37
C GLN A 17 -8.74 28.97 -9.16
N SER A 18 -8.27 28.67 -7.96
CA SER A 18 -6.84 28.66 -7.60
C SER A 18 -6.08 27.41 -8.02
N LYS A 19 -6.79 26.36 -8.51
CA LYS A 19 -6.12 25.14 -9.00
C LYS A 19 -5.44 25.43 -10.33
N SER A 20 -4.16 25.06 -10.45
CA SER A 20 -3.43 25.19 -11.69
C SER A 20 -3.77 24.09 -12.70
N PHE A 21 -3.92 24.50 -13.95
CA PHE A 21 -3.97 23.64 -15.12
C PHE A 21 -2.67 23.77 -15.90
N LEU A 22 -2.26 22.72 -16.60
CA LEU A 22 -1.17 22.82 -17.56
C LEU A 22 -1.74 23.31 -18.89
N VAL A 23 -1.27 24.45 -19.37
CA VAL A 23 -1.68 25.05 -20.66
C VAL A 23 -0.45 25.17 -21.55
N TRP A 24 -0.60 24.84 -22.83
CA TRP A 24 0.46 25.00 -23.81
C TRP A 24 0.60 26.48 -24.16
N ASP A 25 1.77 27.05 -24.03
CA ASP A 25 2.08 28.48 -24.30
C ASP A 25 2.65 28.72 -25.71
N GLY A 26 2.72 27.67 -26.52
CA GLY A 26 3.35 27.70 -27.86
C GLY A 26 4.74 27.05 -27.88
N SER A 27 5.36 26.83 -26.70
CA SER A 27 6.70 26.24 -26.59
C SER A 27 6.78 25.13 -25.55
N LYS A 28 6.02 25.26 -24.46
CA LYS A 28 6.01 24.34 -23.31
C LYS A 28 4.65 24.36 -22.60
N PHE A 29 4.42 23.38 -21.74
CA PHE A 29 3.30 23.41 -20.81
C PHE A 29 3.63 24.26 -19.60
N ALA A 30 2.81 25.28 -19.33
CA ALA A 30 2.95 26.17 -18.18
C ALA A 30 1.77 26.00 -17.21
N ALA A 31 2.03 26.11 -15.91
CA ALA A 31 1.01 26.09 -14.88
C ALA A 31 0.19 27.39 -14.93
N THR A 32 -1.10 27.27 -15.20
CA THR A 32 -2.04 28.40 -15.34
C THR A 32 -3.18 28.22 -14.34
N GLU A 33 -3.47 29.26 -13.54
CA GLU A 33 -4.61 29.20 -12.60
C GLU A 33 -5.93 28.99 -13.35
N GLY A 34 -6.83 28.19 -12.76
CA GLY A 34 -8.12 27.89 -13.38
C GLY A 34 -8.95 29.12 -13.73
N SER A 35 -8.79 30.23 -12.95
CA SER A 35 -9.43 31.51 -13.26
C SER A 35 -8.92 32.20 -14.53
N LYS A 36 -7.76 31.79 -15.04
CA LYS A 36 -7.08 32.38 -16.19
C LYS A 36 -7.16 31.50 -17.44
N VAL A 37 -7.65 30.25 -17.31
CA VAL A 37 -7.83 29.35 -18.45
C VAL A 37 -8.97 29.86 -19.33
N LYS A 38 -8.73 29.88 -20.65
CA LYS A 38 -9.66 30.42 -21.67
C LYS A 38 -10.10 29.33 -22.65
N VAL A 39 -11.22 29.56 -23.29
CA VAL A 39 -11.63 28.74 -24.45
C VAL A 39 -10.61 28.88 -25.57
N GLY A 40 -10.17 27.77 -26.11
CA GLY A 40 -9.10 27.72 -27.11
C GLY A 40 -7.72 27.40 -26.56
N ASP A 41 -7.53 27.40 -25.22
CA ASP A 41 -6.29 26.96 -24.60
C ASP A 41 -6.09 25.46 -24.86
N LEU A 42 -4.85 25.06 -25.15
CA LEU A 42 -4.49 23.67 -25.35
C LEU A 42 -4.05 23.04 -24.03
N LEU A 43 -4.77 22.03 -23.60
CA LEU A 43 -4.49 21.25 -22.41
C LEU A 43 -3.88 19.88 -22.79
N PRO A 44 -2.88 19.37 -22.05
CA PRO A 44 -2.34 18.06 -22.34
C PRO A 44 -3.41 16.99 -22.09
N THR A 45 -3.59 16.11 -23.05
CA THR A 45 -4.40 14.91 -22.90
C THR A 45 -3.60 13.69 -23.29
N THR A 46 -3.74 12.61 -22.54
CA THR A 46 -3.14 11.33 -22.88
C THR A 46 -4.10 10.57 -23.78
N CYS A 47 -3.70 10.29 -25.00
CA CYS A 47 -4.48 9.46 -25.93
C CYS A 47 -4.23 7.97 -25.63
N GLU A 48 -2.97 7.61 -25.39
CA GLU A 48 -2.56 6.25 -25.06
C GLU A 48 -1.48 6.31 -23.98
N LEU A 49 -1.60 5.42 -23.01
CA LEU A 49 -0.50 5.15 -22.08
C LEU A 49 0.34 4.03 -22.68
N PRO A 50 1.67 4.19 -22.78
CA PRO A 50 2.53 3.11 -23.24
C PRO A 50 2.37 1.91 -22.31
N ARG A 51 2.15 0.73 -22.89
CA ARG A 51 2.11 -0.51 -22.10
C ARG A 51 3.52 -0.83 -21.67
N PRO A 52 3.74 -1.12 -20.37
CA PRO A 52 5.07 -1.50 -19.92
C PRO A 52 5.46 -2.87 -20.51
N GLU A 53 6.71 -3.01 -20.90
CA GLU A 53 7.26 -4.28 -21.40
C GLU A 53 7.23 -5.38 -20.32
N LEU A 54 7.42 -4.98 -19.07
CA LEU A 54 7.34 -5.87 -17.91
C LEU A 54 6.19 -5.44 -17.00
N ILE A 55 5.31 -6.37 -16.67
CA ILE A 55 4.20 -6.13 -15.76
C ILE A 55 4.60 -6.59 -14.35
N THR A 56 4.60 -5.66 -13.41
CA THR A 56 4.77 -5.94 -11.98
C THR A 56 3.44 -6.37 -11.38
N THR A 57 3.28 -7.64 -11.07
CA THR A 57 2.00 -8.20 -10.57
C THR A 57 1.88 -8.21 -9.05
N HIS A 58 2.99 -8.07 -8.33
CA HIS A 58 3.03 -8.17 -6.87
C HIS A 58 3.99 -7.14 -6.26
N PHE A 59 3.68 -6.72 -5.04
CA PHE A 59 4.61 -5.99 -4.19
C PHE A 59 5.25 -6.95 -3.19
N ASP A 60 6.58 -6.99 -3.16
CA ASP A 60 7.34 -7.80 -2.19
C ASP A 60 7.35 -7.10 -0.82
N VAL A 61 6.49 -7.59 0.08
CA VAL A 61 6.34 -7.08 1.44
C VAL A 61 7.62 -7.21 2.25
N SER A 62 8.50 -8.14 1.90
CA SER A 62 9.76 -8.35 2.60
C SER A 62 10.67 -7.12 2.60
N LYS A 63 10.50 -6.23 1.62
CA LYS A 63 11.27 -4.98 1.51
C LYS A 63 11.00 -3.97 2.63
N VAL A 64 9.88 -4.13 3.34
CA VAL A 64 9.43 -3.19 4.39
C VAL A 64 9.29 -3.84 5.77
N LEU A 65 9.65 -5.12 5.90
CA LEU A 65 9.57 -5.84 7.16
C LEU A 65 10.58 -5.30 8.17
N SER A 66 10.19 -5.34 9.43
CA SER A 66 11.05 -5.04 10.56
C SER A 66 11.36 -6.32 11.36
N LYS A 67 12.24 -6.20 12.36
CA LYS A 67 12.54 -7.32 13.30
C LYS A 67 11.33 -7.81 14.11
N ARG A 68 10.17 -7.15 13.97
CA ARG A 68 8.94 -7.47 14.69
C ARG A 68 8.01 -8.40 13.91
N GLU A 69 8.24 -8.58 12.64
CA GLU A 69 7.44 -9.49 11.82
C GLU A 69 8.06 -10.89 11.77
N HIS A 70 7.20 -11.86 11.54
CA HIS A 70 7.57 -13.24 11.32
C HIS A 70 7.06 -13.69 9.95
N LEU A 71 7.87 -14.49 9.26
CA LEU A 71 7.43 -15.21 8.08
C LEU A 71 6.81 -16.53 8.52
N TYR A 72 5.65 -16.84 7.98
CA TYR A 72 4.91 -18.06 8.24
C TYR A 72 4.72 -18.83 6.96
N THR A 73 4.75 -20.14 7.06
CA THR A 73 4.41 -21.01 5.93
C THR A 73 3.69 -22.24 6.43
N THR A 74 2.67 -22.66 5.71
CA THR A 74 1.99 -23.96 5.88
C THR A 74 2.63 -25.04 5.03
N ASP A 75 3.51 -24.67 4.10
CA ASP A 75 4.24 -25.61 3.27
C ASP A 75 5.37 -26.27 4.06
N VAL A 76 5.21 -27.57 4.31
CA VAL A 76 6.18 -28.40 5.06
C VAL A 76 7.53 -28.44 4.34
N LYS A 77 7.57 -28.55 3.01
CA LYS A 77 8.81 -28.61 2.24
C LYS A 77 9.58 -27.30 2.37
N LYS A 78 8.87 -26.17 2.25
CA LYS A 78 9.41 -24.83 2.43
C LYS A 78 9.97 -24.65 3.85
N ALA A 79 9.24 -25.09 4.86
CA ALA A 79 9.66 -25.00 6.26
C ALA A 79 10.94 -25.82 6.51
N LEU A 80 11.01 -27.04 6.02
CA LEU A 80 12.17 -27.90 6.16
C LEU A 80 13.40 -27.35 5.44
N ALA A 81 13.24 -26.83 4.23
CA ALA A 81 14.31 -26.19 3.48
C ALA A 81 14.84 -24.92 4.20
N LEU A 82 13.96 -24.08 4.72
CA LEU A 82 14.35 -22.92 5.55
C LEU A 82 15.08 -23.33 6.82
N ARG A 83 14.63 -24.41 7.47
CA ARG A 83 15.30 -24.99 8.65
C ARG A 83 16.71 -25.45 8.32
N GLU A 84 16.90 -26.18 7.21
CA GLU A 84 18.20 -26.69 6.78
C GLU A 84 19.16 -25.55 6.42
N LEU A 85 18.68 -24.53 5.70
CA LEU A 85 19.46 -23.32 5.42
C LEU A 85 19.91 -22.62 6.71
N THR A 86 18.98 -22.51 7.68
CA THR A 86 19.27 -21.91 8.99
C THR A 86 20.33 -22.67 9.75
N ARG A 87 20.27 -24.01 9.73
CA ARG A 87 21.23 -24.89 10.36
C ARG A 87 22.61 -24.77 9.75
N LYS A 88 22.71 -24.77 8.40
CA LYS A 88 23.98 -24.64 7.67
C LYS A 88 24.70 -23.32 7.94
N ALA A 89 23.93 -22.22 8.12
CA ALA A 89 24.54 -20.92 8.38
C ALA A 89 24.92 -20.68 9.86
N ASN A 90 24.37 -21.46 10.79
CA ASN A 90 24.68 -21.35 12.21
C ASN A 90 25.02 -22.72 12.84
N PRO A 91 26.14 -23.36 12.44
CA PRO A 91 26.45 -24.72 12.89
C PRO A 91 26.68 -24.84 14.39
N LYS A 92 27.03 -23.75 15.08
CA LYS A 92 27.27 -23.72 16.54
C LYS A 92 25.98 -23.61 17.37
N ARG A 93 24.82 -23.39 16.79
CA ARG A 93 23.54 -23.33 17.52
C ARG A 93 22.77 -24.63 17.38
N SER A 94 22.88 -25.48 18.38
CA SER A 94 22.16 -26.77 18.47
C SER A 94 20.63 -26.66 18.55
N ARG A 95 20.09 -25.48 18.90
CA ARG A 95 18.66 -25.20 18.95
C ARG A 95 18.30 -24.06 18.02
N ILE A 96 17.70 -24.41 16.89
CA ILE A 96 16.93 -23.47 16.08
C ILE A 96 15.60 -23.37 16.81
N PRO A 97 15.20 -22.19 17.32
CA PRO A 97 13.87 -22.05 17.89
C PRO A 97 12.83 -22.24 16.78
N ASN A 98 12.29 -23.44 16.73
CA ASN A 98 11.12 -23.74 15.94
C ASN A 98 9.95 -23.41 16.83
N THR A 99 9.32 -22.28 16.63
CA THR A 99 8.01 -22.04 17.22
C THR A 99 7.01 -22.71 16.29
N TRP A 100 6.55 -23.89 16.69
CA TRP A 100 5.46 -24.60 16.03
C TRP A 100 4.16 -24.07 16.61
N TRP A 101 3.27 -23.62 15.77
CA TRP A 101 1.92 -23.32 16.15
C TRP A 101 1.01 -24.34 15.48
N SER A 102 0.17 -25.00 16.25
CA SER A 102 -0.95 -25.77 15.74
C SER A 102 -2.20 -25.02 16.11
N GLU A 103 -2.84 -24.38 15.16
CA GLU A 103 -4.20 -23.88 15.29
C GLU A 103 -5.10 -24.78 14.44
N GLY A 104 -6.12 -25.36 15.04
CA GLY A 104 -7.09 -26.20 14.36
C GLY A 104 -6.46 -27.41 13.66
N GLN A 105 -6.61 -27.53 12.36
CA GLN A 105 -6.17 -28.67 11.57
C GLN A 105 -4.81 -28.51 10.86
N GLY A 106 -4.06 -27.41 11.09
CA GLY A 106 -2.82 -27.12 10.39
C GLY A 106 -1.61 -26.87 11.28
N LYS A 107 -0.44 -27.34 10.86
CA LYS A 107 0.85 -26.94 11.46
C LYS A 107 1.40 -25.76 10.70
N VAL A 108 1.66 -24.66 11.40
CA VAL A 108 2.24 -23.45 10.82
C VAL A 108 3.70 -23.33 11.25
N PHE A 109 4.60 -23.13 10.29
CA PHE A 109 6.01 -22.98 10.54
C PHE A 109 6.36 -21.49 10.60
N VAL A 110 7.03 -21.09 11.67
CA VAL A 110 7.37 -19.71 11.96
C VAL A 110 8.86 -19.49 11.81
N LEU A 111 9.26 -18.55 10.96
CA LEU A 111 10.62 -18.07 10.86
C LEU A 111 10.67 -16.60 11.28
N PRO A 112 11.36 -16.24 12.38
CA PRO A 112 11.61 -14.85 12.72
C PRO A 112 12.35 -14.14 11.59
N TYR A 113 11.84 -12.99 11.15
CA TYR A 113 12.40 -12.24 10.01
C TYR A 113 13.88 -11.86 10.21
N ASN A 114 14.27 -11.45 11.42
CA ASN A 114 15.65 -11.11 11.75
C ASN A 114 16.67 -12.24 11.53
N ARG A 115 16.19 -13.47 11.35
CA ARG A 115 17.01 -14.62 10.98
C ARG A 115 16.97 -14.91 9.49
N ALA A 116 15.90 -14.51 8.82
CA ALA A 116 15.80 -14.57 7.37
C ALA A 116 16.80 -13.63 6.70
N ASP A 117 17.07 -12.46 7.29
CA ASP A 117 18.04 -11.48 6.75
C ASP A 117 19.46 -12.07 6.58
N THR A 118 19.88 -12.94 7.49
CA THR A 118 21.18 -13.63 7.41
C THR A 118 21.25 -14.57 6.19
N PHE A 119 20.12 -14.83 5.52
CA PHE A 119 19.97 -15.78 4.42
C PHE A 119 19.48 -15.15 3.12
N LEU A 120 19.35 -13.81 3.05
CA LEU A 120 18.77 -13.10 1.90
C LEU A 120 19.41 -13.50 0.56
N GLY A 121 20.71 -13.73 0.49
CA GLY A 121 21.38 -14.19 -0.74
C GLY A 121 20.95 -15.60 -1.20
N LYS A 122 20.57 -16.47 -0.27
CA LYS A 122 20.06 -17.83 -0.54
C LYS A 122 18.54 -17.87 -0.62
N ARG A 123 17.87 -16.84 -0.07
CA ARG A 123 16.42 -16.68 -0.09
C ARG A 123 15.89 -16.49 -1.51
N LYS A 124 16.59 -15.72 -2.34
CA LYS A 124 16.15 -15.50 -3.73
C LYS A 124 16.02 -16.82 -4.48
N ALA A 125 17.03 -17.66 -4.46
CA ALA A 125 16.98 -18.99 -5.09
C ALA A 125 15.93 -19.91 -4.48
N PHE A 126 15.66 -19.78 -3.17
CA PHE A 126 14.61 -20.52 -2.48
C PHE A 126 13.21 -20.03 -2.84
N MET A 127 13.00 -18.72 -2.92
CA MET A 127 11.72 -18.10 -3.29
C MET A 127 11.34 -18.36 -4.75
N GLU A 128 12.33 -18.50 -5.64
CA GLU A 128 12.10 -18.87 -7.05
C GLU A 128 11.55 -20.30 -7.21
N SER A 129 11.71 -21.16 -6.20
CA SER A 129 11.27 -22.56 -6.24
C SER A 129 10.04 -22.87 -5.37
N CYS A 130 9.50 -21.91 -4.64
CA CYS A 130 8.45 -22.14 -3.65
C CYS A 130 7.33 -21.12 -3.74
N GLU A 131 6.12 -21.55 -3.35
CA GLU A 131 4.98 -20.67 -3.15
C GLU A 131 5.30 -19.56 -2.14
N PRO A 132 4.81 -18.31 -2.36
CA PRO A 132 5.01 -17.20 -1.43
C PRO A 132 4.50 -17.52 -0.03
N GLY A 133 5.22 -17.07 0.98
CA GLY A 133 4.83 -17.23 2.38
C GLY A 133 3.85 -16.15 2.85
N LEU A 134 3.39 -16.31 4.07
CA LEU A 134 2.59 -15.31 4.77
C LEU A 134 3.50 -14.51 5.71
N VAL A 135 3.16 -13.24 5.90
CA VAL A 135 3.81 -12.34 6.86
C VAL A 135 2.81 -11.96 7.94
N MET A 136 3.19 -12.15 9.19
CA MET A 136 2.35 -11.83 10.34
C MET A 136 3.11 -11.02 11.38
N PRO A 137 2.44 -10.14 12.15
CA PRO A 137 3.01 -9.49 13.31
C PRO A 137 3.36 -10.48 14.41
N LYS A 138 4.45 -10.23 15.14
CA LYS A 138 5.02 -11.13 16.14
C LYS A 138 4.04 -11.61 17.23
N ASN A 139 3.08 -10.79 17.62
CA ASN A 139 2.21 -11.01 18.76
C ASN A 139 0.72 -11.16 18.39
N GLN A 140 0.39 -11.25 17.11
CA GLN A 140 -0.98 -11.47 16.68
C GLN A 140 -1.07 -12.87 16.12
N ALA A 141 -1.62 -13.76 16.89
CA ALA A 141 -1.95 -15.10 16.45
C ALA A 141 -2.82 -15.02 15.20
N MET A 142 -2.33 -15.48 14.08
CA MET A 142 -2.97 -15.76 12.79
C MET A 142 -4.20 -14.92 12.33
N VAL A 143 -4.61 -13.93 13.14
CA VAL A 143 -5.81 -13.12 12.90
C VAL A 143 -5.58 -12.11 11.77
N SER A 144 -4.35 -11.64 11.59
CA SER A 144 -4.01 -10.76 10.48
C SER A 144 -2.73 -11.23 9.79
N SER A 145 -2.87 -11.77 8.60
CA SER A 145 -1.75 -12.19 7.76
C SER A 145 -1.87 -11.60 6.37
N ILE A 146 -0.75 -11.21 5.79
CA ILE A 146 -0.69 -10.79 4.39
C ILE A 146 0.29 -11.68 3.62
N PRO A 147 0.03 -11.96 2.33
CA PRO A 147 0.97 -12.69 1.52
C PRO A 147 2.31 -11.94 1.42
N GLU A 148 3.40 -12.67 1.39
CA GLU A 148 4.74 -12.08 1.21
C GLU A 148 4.84 -11.33 -0.12
N LEU A 149 4.19 -11.86 -1.16
CA LEU A 149 3.97 -11.18 -2.43
C LEU A 149 2.53 -10.67 -2.46
N LEU A 150 2.33 -9.41 -2.11
CA LEU A 150 1.02 -8.78 -2.08
C LEU A 150 0.57 -8.48 -3.52
N PRO A 151 -0.54 -9.07 -4.00
CA PRO A 151 -0.96 -8.90 -5.38
C PRO A 151 -1.43 -7.47 -5.65
N LEU A 152 -1.08 -6.93 -6.82
CA LEU A 152 -1.50 -5.62 -7.29
C LEU A 152 -2.87 -5.72 -7.96
N THR A 153 -3.91 -5.83 -7.14
CA THR A 153 -5.31 -5.91 -7.56
C THR A 153 -5.93 -4.52 -7.72
N GLU A 154 -7.11 -4.46 -8.34
CA GLU A 154 -7.91 -3.23 -8.43
C GLU A 154 -8.22 -2.65 -7.05
N ASP A 155 -8.62 -3.48 -6.08
CA ASP A 155 -8.90 -3.01 -4.73
C ASP A 155 -7.67 -2.50 -3.99
N PHE A 156 -6.48 -3.10 -4.23
CA PHE A 156 -5.25 -2.52 -3.69
C PHE A 156 -4.94 -1.19 -4.35
N GLY A 157 -5.13 -1.07 -5.67
CA GLY A 157 -5.03 0.20 -6.39
C GLY A 157 -5.92 1.27 -5.79
N TYR A 158 -7.21 0.93 -5.58
CA TYR A 158 -8.18 1.83 -4.97
C TYR A 158 -7.77 2.33 -3.57
N VAL A 159 -7.30 1.43 -2.72
CA VAL A 159 -6.84 1.80 -1.37
C VAL A 159 -5.59 2.68 -1.43
N VAL A 160 -4.67 2.42 -2.38
CA VAL A 160 -3.51 3.29 -2.62
C VAL A 160 -3.96 4.67 -3.09
N GLY A 161 -4.91 4.76 -4.04
CA GLY A 161 -5.49 6.03 -4.50
C GLY A 161 -6.17 6.80 -3.36
N ALA A 162 -7.01 6.13 -2.58
CA ALA A 162 -7.66 6.73 -1.41
C ALA A 162 -6.64 7.25 -0.37
N TYR A 163 -5.51 6.53 -0.18
CA TYR A 163 -4.44 6.98 0.70
C TYR A 163 -3.70 8.20 0.14
N LEU A 164 -3.40 8.20 -1.13
CA LEU A 164 -2.74 9.34 -1.80
C LEU A 164 -3.58 10.61 -1.70
N ALA A 165 -4.90 10.49 -1.83
CA ALA A 165 -5.83 11.61 -1.69
C ALA A 165 -5.86 12.15 -0.25
N ASP A 166 -6.42 11.40 0.69
CA ASP A 166 -6.71 11.88 2.05
C ASP A 166 -6.26 10.89 3.15
N GLY A 167 -5.39 9.94 2.81
CA GLY A 167 -4.83 9.02 3.79
C GLY A 167 -3.69 9.64 4.58
N TRP A 168 -3.40 9.06 5.71
CA TRP A 168 -2.26 9.41 6.55
C TRP A 168 -1.82 8.20 7.37
N SER A 169 -0.57 8.23 7.81
CA SER A 169 -0.04 7.22 8.72
C SER A 169 0.46 7.89 9.99
N ALA A 170 0.28 7.25 11.14
CA ALA A 170 0.71 7.78 12.40
C ALA A 170 1.35 6.73 13.29
N GLY A 171 2.30 7.21 14.10
CA GLY A 171 3.05 6.46 15.10
C GLY A 171 4.11 7.33 15.73
N LYS A 172 4.68 6.86 16.81
CA LYS A 172 5.83 7.51 17.45
C LYS A 172 6.97 6.49 17.53
N PRO A 173 8.14 6.79 16.97
CA PRO A 173 8.47 7.94 16.09
C PRO A 173 7.80 7.85 14.71
N ARG A 174 7.84 8.92 13.91
CA ARG A 174 7.16 9.01 12.61
C ARG A 174 7.57 7.94 11.59
N ASP A 175 8.80 7.51 11.64
CA ASP A 175 9.34 6.44 10.80
C ASP A 175 8.83 5.03 11.18
N LYS A 176 8.09 4.92 12.28
CA LYS A 176 7.51 3.66 12.78
C LYS A 176 6.00 3.77 13.00
N PRO A 177 5.23 3.99 11.94
CA PRO A 177 3.79 4.12 12.07
C PRO A 177 3.17 2.83 12.58
N THR A 178 2.08 2.97 13.36
CA THR A 178 1.37 1.86 13.96
C THR A 178 -0.03 1.66 13.39
N PHE A 179 -0.56 2.65 12.68
CA PHE A 179 -1.86 2.58 12.03
C PHE A 179 -1.93 3.53 10.82
N LEU A 180 -2.91 3.27 9.95
CA LEU A 180 -3.30 4.13 8.84
C LEU A 180 -4.60 4.85 9.20
N GLY A 181 -4.80 6.04 8.66
CA GLY A 181 -6.05 6.76 8.71
C GLY A 181 -6.47 7.20 7.31
N PHE A 182 -7.77 7.24 7.09
CA PHE A 182 -8.40 7.72 5.86
C PHE A 182 -9.50 8.71 6.24
N SER A 183 -9.31 9.97 5.89
CA SER A 183 -10.25 11.05 6.20
C SER A 183 -11.27 11.19 5.08
N LYS A 184 -12.25 10.30 5.04
CA LYS A 184 -13.29 10.25 4.00
C LYS A 184 -14.69 10.33 4.61
N ASN A 185 -15.51 11.26 4.13
CA ASN A 185 -16.90 11.40 4.56
C ASN A 185 -17.85 10.45 3.81
N ASP A 186 -17.52 10.05 2.58
CA ASP A 186 -18.34 9.11 1.81
C ASP A 186 -18.32 7.71 2.44
N PRO A 187 -19.47 7.16 2.86
CA PRO A 187 -19.56 5.83 3.45
C PRO A 187 -19.14 4.71 2.48
N LYS A 188 -19.37 4.87 1.18
CA LYS A 188 -19.01 3.86 0.16
C LYS A 188 -17.51 3.71 0.05
N ILE A 189 -16.79 4.84 0.03
CA ILE A 189 -15.32 4.84 -0.02
C ILE A 189 -14.77 4.17 1.26
N ARG A 190 -15.29 4.57 2.43
CA ARG A 190 -14.85 3.97 3.70
C ARG A 190 -15.10 2.48 3.76
N GLU A 191 -16.23 2.00 3.26
CA GLU A 191 -16.57 0.59 3.28
C GLU A 191 -15.67 -0.21 2.33
N ARG A 192 -15.39 0.29 1.12
CA ARG A 192 -14.45 -0.37 0.20
C ARG A 192 -13.04 -0.47 0.80
N VAL A 193 -12.54 0.61 1.41
CA VAL A 193 -11.26 0.61 2.12
C VAL A 193 -11.28 -0.38 3.30
N ARG A 194 -12.34 -0.38 4.12
CA ARG A 194 -12.51 -1.29 5.24
C ARG A 194 -12.49 -2.75 4.81
N SER A 195 -13.26 -3.09 3.80
CA SER A 195 -13.40 -4.46 3.27
C SER A 195 -12.07 -4.99 2.77
N TYR A 196 -11.26 -4.17 2.09
CA TYR A 196 -9.93 -4.57 1.67
C TYR A 196 -9.06 -5.00 2.86
N PHE A 197 -8.97 -4.20 3.91
CA PHE A 197 -8.15 -4.55 5.07
C PHE A 197 -8.74 -5.70 5.89
N ALA A 198 -10.08 -5.80 5.96
CA ALA A 198 -10.76 -6.89 6.64
C ALA A 198 -10.48 -8.25 5.99
N SER A 199 -10.26 -8.31 4.66
CA SER A 199 -9.87 -9.54 3.96
C SER A 199 -8.55 -10.13 4.46
N PHE A 200 -7.70 -9.34 5.10
CA PHE A 200 -6.46 -9.76 5.76
C PHE A 200 -6.62 -9.92 7.29
N GLY A 201 -7.85 -9.92 7.81
CA GLY A 201 -8.10 -9.98 9.26
C GLY A 201 -7.70 -8.72 10.03
N VAL A 202 -7.49 -7.59 9.34
CA VAL A 202 -7.10 -6.33 9.98
C VAL A 202 -8.33 -5.59 10.48
N THR A 203 -8.30 -5.21 11.76
CA THR A 203 -9.39 -4.47 12.40
C THR A 203 -9.34 -2.98 12.06
N SER A 204 -10.51 -2.36 11.99
CA SER A 204 -10.65 -0.93 11.77
C SER A 204 -11.75 -0.35 12.65
N HIS A 205 -11.69 0.94 12.93
CA HIS A 205 -12.78 1.66 13.57
C HIS A 205 -12.93 3.06 13.01
N LEU A 206 -14.16 3.57 13.08
CA LEU A 206 -14.48 4.94 12.70
C LEU A 206 -14.27 5.86 13.91
N VAL A 207 -13.56 6.96 13.72
CA VAL A 207 -13.37 8.00 14.72
C VAL A 207 -14.02 9.27 14.19
N THR A 208 -15.07 9.69 14.86
CA THR A 208 -15.69 10.99 14.61
C THR A 208 -15.04 12.02 15.51
N SER A 209 -14.34 12.99 14.94
CA SER A 209 -13.75 14.08 15.72
C SER A 209 -14.59 15.34 15.56
N GLN A 210 -15.14 15.78 16.70
CA GLN A 210 -15.73 17.12 16.83
C GLN A 210 -14.63 18.05 17.36
N GLY A 211 -13.76 18.53 16.50
CA GLY A 211 -12.66 19.40 16.90
C GLY A 211 -13.07 20.87 16.95
N LYS A 212 -12.62 21.61 18.00
CA LYS A 212 -12.78 23.09 18.11
C LYS A 212 -12.19 23.87 16.92
N ASN A 213 -11.38 23.23 16.08
CA ASN A 213 -10.72 23.79 14.89
C ASN A 213 -11.22 23.21 13.57
N VAL A 214 -12.24 22.35 13.57
CA VAL A 214 -12.83 21.85 12.34
C VAL A 214 -13.76 22.92 11.80
N ARG A 215 -13.45 23.47 10.63
CA ARG A 215 -14.35 24.35 9.89
C ARG A 215 -15.67 23.60 9.70
N LYS A 216 -16.70 23.93 10.49
CA LYS A 216 -18.08 23.44 10.43
C LYS A 216 -18.27 22.14 9.64
N GLY A 217 -17.97 21.00 10.27
CA GLY A 217 -18.19 19.67 9.69
C GLY A 217 -17.61 18.58 10.59
N GLU A 218 -18.31 17.47 10.69
CA GLU A 218 -17.78 16.27 11.34
C GLU A 218 -16.69 15.67 10.44
N SER A 219 -15.48 15.45 10.98
CA SER A 219 -14.47 14.65 10.31
C SER A 219 -14.64 13.20 10.73
N ASN A 220 -14.88 12.33 9.76
CA ASN A 220 -14.99 10.91 9.97
C ASN A 220 -13.73 10.21 9.46
N ASP A 221 -12.84 9.82 10.38
CA ASP A 221 -11.60 9.13 10.07
C ASP A 221 -11.78 7.64 10.25
N LEU A 222 -11.54 6.87 9.18
CA LEU A 222 -11.41 5.42 9.27
C LEU A 222 -9.99 5.07 9.67
N LYS A 223 -9.80 4.50 10.87
CA LYS A 223 -8.48 4.04 11.35
C LYS A 223 -8.32 2.54 11.15
N ILE A 224 -7.22 2.14 10.52
CA ILE A 224 -6.83 0.76 10.24
C ILE A 224 -5.68 0.37 11.15
N HIS A 225 -5.92 -0.60 12.03
CA HIS A 225 -4.96 -1.02 13.06
C HIS A 225 -3.99 -2.08 12.53
N SER A 226 -3.02 -1.65 11.73
CA SER A 226 -1.94 -2.51 11.25
C SER A 226 -0.64 -1.73 11.10
N ALA A 227 0.31 -2.02 11.97
CA ALA A 227 1.66 -1.45 11.87
C ALA A 227 2.37 -1.90 10.59
N LEU A 228 2.09 -3.11 10.10
CA LEU A 228 2.69 -3.63 8.87
C LEU A 228 2.17 -2.88 7.65
N PHE A 229 0.84 -2.75 7.48
CA PHE A 229 0.29 -1.95 6.39
C PHE A 229 0.70 -0.48 6.50
N ALA A 230 0.76 0.08 7.71
CA ALA A 230 1.22 1.45 7.89
C ALA A 230 2.66 1.66 7.39
N ARG A 231 3.55 0.69 7.59
CA ARG A 231 4.92 0.72 7.04
C ARG A 231 4.94 0.49 5.53
N ILE A 232 4.10 -0.41 5.01
CA ILE A 232 3.97 -0.61 3.55
C ILE A 232 3.61 0.73 2.90
N PHE A 233 2.53 1.37 3.36
CA PHE A 233 2.08 2.64 2.79
C PHE A 233 3.09 3.77 2.97
N LEU A 234 3.77 3.84 4.11
CA LEU A 234 4.88 4.80 4.31
C LEU A 234 6.00 4.56 3.29
N ALA A 235 6.38 3.33 3.05
CA ALA A 235 7.46 2.99 2.13
C ALA A 235 7.10 3.27 0.66
N ILE A 236 5.89 2.90 0.23
CA ILE A 236 5.48 3.01 -1.18
C ILE A 236 4.92 4.38 -1.54
N CYS A 237 4.21 5.02 -0.61
CA CYS A 237 3.50 6.30 -0.87
C CYS A 237 4.09 7.49 -0.11
N GLY A 238 4.86 7.28 0.96
CA GLY A 238 5.23 8.36 1.87
C GLY A 238 4.08 8.78 2.81
N THR A 239 4.24 9.91 3.50
CA THR A 239 3.22 10.46 4.41
C THR A 239 3.25 11.98 4.42
N GLY A 240 2.09 12.61 4.73
CA GLY A 240 1.97 14.08 4.66
C GLY A 240 1.78 14.58 3.22
N SER A 241 1.25 15.80 3.09
CA SER A 241 0.86 16.34 1.78
C SER A 241 2.03 16.61 0.83
N SER A 242 3.20 16.91 1.36
CA SER A 242 4.40 17.26 0.58
C SER A 242 5.25 16.06 0.16
N GLU A 243 5.13 14.93 0.86
CA GLU A 243 5.99 13.75 0.66
C GLU A 243 5.28 12.57 0.00
N LYS A 244 3.95 12.67 -0.15
CA LYS A 244 3.19 11.62 -0.83
C LYS A 244 3.57 11.54 -2.31
N ARG A 245 3.72 10.31 -2.79
CA ARG A 245 4.05 10.01 -4.18
C ARG A 245 3.33 8.76 -4.66
N VAL A 246 3.03 8.71 -5.93
CA VAL A 246 2.56 7.50 -6.59
C VAL A 246 3.69 6.46 -6.53
N PRO A 247 3.41 5.21 -6.12
CA PRO A 247 4.42 4.15 -6.10
C PRO A 247 5.01 3.91 -7.50
N GLU A 248 6.33 3.71 -7.60
CA GLU A 248 6.99 3.48 -8.90
C GLU A 248 6.41 2.28 -9.64
N PHE A 249 6.09 1.19 -8.94
CA PHE A 249 5.48 0.02 -9.56
C PHE A 249 4.10 0.28 -10.17
N ALA A 250 3.41 1.37 -9.82
CA ALA A 250 2.10 1.70 -10.38
C ALA A 250 2.16 1.90 -11.90
N TYR A 251 3.30 2.37 -12.41
CA TYR A 251 3.51 2.57 -13.86
C TYR A 251 3.68 1.24 -14.62
N THR A 252 4.05 0.17 -13.94
CA THR A 252 4.22 -1.18 -14.50
C THR A 252 3.20 -2.17 -13.95
N ALA A 253 2.26 -1.72 -13.13
CA ALA A 253 1.22 -2.55 -12.54
C ALA A 253 0.16 -2.97 -13.57
N PRO A 254 -0.62 -4.04 -13.32
CA PRO A 254 -1.75 -4.41 -14.14
C PRO A 254 -2.75 -3.27 -14.30
N VAL A 255 -3.46 -3.25 -15.43
CA VAL A 255 -4.45 -2.20 -15.76
C VAL A 255 -5.53 -2.08 -14.68
N GLU A 256 -5.93 -3.20 -14.08
CA GLU A 256 -6.90 -3.25 -12.99
C GLU A 256 -6.41 -2.46 -11.77
N PHE A 257 -5.15 -2.63 -11.39
CA PHE A 257 -4.54 -1.85 -10.30
C PHE A 257 -4.53 -0.35 -10.65
N GLN A 258 -4.11 -0.01 -11.89
CA GLN A 258 -4.07 1.38 -12.34
C GLN A 258 -5.46 2.02 -12.37
N ARG A 259 -6.49 1.27 -12.77
CA ARG A 259 -7.89 1.70 -12.72
C ARG A 259 -8.31 2.00 -11.29
N GLY A 260 -8.13 1.05 -10.37
CA GLY A 260 -8.44 1.27 -8.96
C GLY A 260 -7.70 2.46 -8.37
N LEU A 261 -6.44 2.71 -8.77
CA LEU A 261 -5.65 3.84 -8.30
C LEU A 261 -6.25 5.20 -8.70
N LEU A 262 -6.95 5.26 -9.83
CA LEU A 262 -7.54 6.50 -10.37
C LEU A 262 -9.00 6.71 -9.94
N ASP A 263 -9.72 5.66 -9.49
CA ASP A 263 -11.08 5.72 -8.96
C ASP A 263 -11.14 6.40 -7.58
#